data_77517db68c45c90f4cfebb3acac42db9
#
_entry.id   77517db68c45c90f4cfebb3acac42db9
#
_cell.length_a   1.000
_cell.length_b   1.000
_cell.length_c   1.000
_cell.angle_alpha   90.00
_cell.angle_beta   90.00
_cell.angle_gamma   90.00
#
_symmetry.space_group_name_H-M   'P 1'
#
loop_
_entity.id
_entity.type
_entity.pdbx_description
1 polymer ?
#
loop_
_entity_poly.entity_id
_entity_poly.type
_entity_poly.pdbx_seq_one_letter_code
_entity_poly.pdbx_strand_id
1 'polypeptide(L)'
;MAWVKFVREGIEIEVNAGMSVLEAEIRAGLRPDAPCGGLGKCGKCLVKINGEVVKACQVRIGEGETCVVETLDRAGNEKILTDGFNREVVFEPGLRMAQVELEKAKTGEKRSDWQRLLDTLAETDGEVEPGQMEVDLKLAGELYGMRRDSDEWYVIYSRRRILEMRKEAGRRCLAAFDIGTTTIAGYLLDGADGRTLAVESRMNPQVQYGADVIMRANYALEHGTEALSMCVRKAVNEMLGSLAEDAGIRREDVFQVCVVGNTCMHHLFLGISPASLVHAPYTPAVSERLVLNAGDYGLAVQERAELIMLSDIAGYVGADTCGCLLAIRQDQQEEISLMIDIGTNGEMVLGNRERMVTCSTAAGPAFEGAKIECGMRGAAGAVDHVKYEDGKWNYTTVGNKPAVGLCGSGLIDLVAGLLDAGMLDENGVLRSGQEKQGVFILVPPERGGNERGVYLTQKDLGEVQLAKAAIAAGIQMLMERIGITEDDICSVYIAGAFGNYMDPVSAGKIGLLPATLVKKVKPVGNAAGEGAKIALVNEKEMLEMDELVRKIEFVELAASADFQDHFIDELGFETGE
;
A
#
# COMPACT_ATOMS: atom_id res chain seq x y z
N MET A 1 -2.44 -11.05 -38.11
CA MET A 1 -2.78 -11.86 -36.93
C MET A 1 -1.62 -12.81 -36.65
N ALA A 2 -1.29 -13.03 -35.40
CA ALA A 2 -0.24 -13.90 -34.91
C ALA A 2 -0.74 -14.64 -33.66
N TRP A 3 -0.08 -15.71 -33.29
CA TRP A 3 -0.45 -16.51 -32.13
C TRP A 3 0.69 -16.53 -31.10
N VAL A 4 0.34 -16.49 -29.81
CA VAL A 4 1.31 -16.68 -28.73
C VAL A 4 0.83 -17.85 -27.87
N LYS A 5 1.75 -18.78 -27.63
CA LYS A 5 1.51 -19.94 -26.80
C LYS A 5 2.41 -19.91 -25.58
N PHE A 6 1.81 -19.74 -24.42
CA PHE A 6 2.48 -19.81 -23.13
C PHE A 6 2.45 -21.27 -22.67
N VAL A 7 3.59 -21.94 -22.83
CA VAL A 7 3.69 -23.40 -22.71
C VAL A 7 3.38 -23.88 -21.30
N ARG A 8 3.88 -23.16 -20.32
CA ARG A 8 3.77 -23.53 -18.91
C ARG A 8 2.35 -23.41 -18.39
N GLU A 9 1.65 -22.34 -18.77
CA GLU A 9 0.28 -22.04 -18.35
C GLU A 9 -0.77 -22.75 -19.23
N GLY A 10 -0.35 -23.30 -20.36
CA GLY A 10 -1.24 -23.94 -21.31
C GLY A 10 -2.20 -22.98 -22.02
N ILE A 11 -1.84 -21.69 -22.08
CA ILE A 11 -2.65 -20.62 -22.67
C ILE A 11 -2.17 -20.34 -24.08
N GLU A 12 -3.12 -20.19 -25.03
CA GLU A 12 -2.85 -19.78 -26.40
C GLU A 12 -3.79 -18.62 -26.77
N ILE A 13 -3.24 -17.51 -27.23
CA ILE A 13 -4.01 -16.31 -27.59
C ILE A 13 -3.64 -15.78 -28.96
N GLU A 14 -4.63 -15.19 -29.63
CA GLU A 14 -4.45 -14.46 -30.87
C GLU A 14 -4.12 -12.99 -30.57
N VAL A 15 -3.08 -12.46 -31.23
CA VAL A 15 -2.57 -11.11 -31.02
C VAL A 15 -2.33 -10.37 -32.35
N ASN A 16 -2.26 -9.06 -32.30
CA ASN A 16 -1.89 -8.26 -33.45
C ASN A 16 -0.38 -8.35 -33.70
N ALA A 17 0.02 -8.39 -34.96
CA ALA A 17 1.42 -8.30 -35.33
C ALA A 17 2.02 -6.99 -34.81
N GLY A 18 3.28 -7.05 -34.33
CA GLY A 18 3.98 -5.93 -33.72
C GLY A 18 3.76 -5.77 -32.21
N MET A 19 2.82 -6.51 -31.60
CA MET A 19 2.66 -6.56 -30.16
C MET A 19 3.90 -7.17 -29.50
N SER A 20 4.31 -6.66 -28.34
CA SER A 20 5.40 -7.29 -27.59
C SER A 20 4.93 -8.56 -26.88
N VAL A 21 5.86 -9.46 -26.59
CA VAL A 21 5.54 -10.65 -25.78
C VAL A 21 5.05 -10.26 -24.41
N LEU A 22 5.55 -9.18 -23.81
CA LEU A 22 5.04 -8.65 -22.55
C LEU A 22 3.56 -8.23 -22.62
N GLU A 23 3.17 -7.51 -23.66
CA GLU A 23 1.77 -7.13 -23.89
C GLU A 23 0.88 -8.37 -24.13
N ALA A 24 1.42 -9.38 -24.78
CA ALA A 24 0.73 -10.65 -24.97
C ALA A 24 0.56 -11.42 -23.64
N GLU A 25 1.56 -11.46 -22.77
CA GLU A 25 1.44 -12.02 -21.41
C GLU A 25 0.30 -11.34 -20.63
N ILE A 26 0.26 -10.00 -20.62
CA ILE A 26 -0.77 -9.22 -19.95
C ILE A 26 -2.16 -9.53 -20.53
N ARG A 27 -2.27 -9.60 -21.86
CA ARG A 27 -3.53 -9.91 -22.55
C ARG A 27 -4.02 -11.34 -22.28
N ALA A 28 -3.09 -12.28 -22.07
CA ALA A 28 -3.37 -13.65 -21.65
C ALA A 28 -3.82 -13.76 -20.19
N GLY A 29 -3.85 -12.65 -19.44
CA GLY A 29 -4.16 -12.65 -18.01
C GLY A 29 -3.00 -13.08 -17.12
N LEU A 30 -1.79 -13.20 -17.69
CA LEU A 30 -0.57 -13.47 -16.93
C LEU A 30 -0.07 -12.19 -16.26
N ARG A 31 0.72 -12.35 -15.21
CA ARG A 31 1.23 -11.21 -14.41
C ARG A 31 2.77 -11.12 -14.56
N PRO A 32 3.28 -10.53 -15.66
CA PRO A 32 4.71 -10.40 -15.87
C PRO A 32 5.35 -9.44 -14.86
N ASP A 33 6.57 -9.78 -14.39
CA ASP A 33 7.39 -8.85 -13.59
C ASP A 33 8.04 -7.82 -14.52
N ALA A 34 7.38 -6.70 -14.71
CA ALA A 34 7.80 -5.64 -15.63
C ALA A 34 7.72 -4.26 -14.98
N PRO A 35 8.47 -3.99 -13.88
CA PRO A 35 8.35 -2.77 -13.10
C PRO A 35 8.66 -1.48 -13.88
N CYS A 36 9.35 -1.56 -15.02
CA CYS A 36 9.53 -0.40 -15.89
C CYS A 36 8.43 -0.20 -16.95
N GLY A 37 7.27 -0.87 -16.83
CA GLY A 37 6.17 -0.73 -17.78
C GLY A 37 6.53 -1.09 -19.23
N GLY A 38 7.48 -2.00 -19.43
CA GLY A 38 7.91 -2.40 -20.79
C GLY A 38 8.98 -1.53 -21.44
N LEU A 39 9.56 -0.54 -20.73
CA LEU A 39 10.60 0.37 -21.26
C LEU A 39 11.98 -0.31 -21.50
N GLY A 40 12.12 -1.60 -21.24
CA GLY A 40 13.36 -2.35 -21.44
C GLY A 40 14.49 -2.06 -20.43
N LYS A 41 14.23 -1.21 -19.41
CA LYS A 41 15.24 -0.70 -18.48
C LYS A 41 15.52 -1.61 -17.29
N CYS A 42 14.51 -2.26 -16.70
CA CYS A 42 14.65 -3.05 -15.47
C CYS A 42 15.24 -4.46 -15.68
N GLY A 43 15.12 -5.04 -16.88
CA GLY A 43 15.61 -6.39 -17.17
C GLY A 43 14.84 -7.54 -16.51
N LYS A 44 13.66 -7.29 -15.91
CA LYS A 44 12.94 -8.27 -15.10
C LYS A 44 11.88 -9.10 -15.84
N CYS A 45 11.34 -8.59 -16.94
CA CYS A 45 10.36 -9.31 -17.78
C CYS A 45 11.04 -10.39 -18.64
N LEU A 46 11.73 -11.33 -17.99
CA LEU A 46 12.46 -12.40 -18.70
C LEU A 46 11.52 -13.56 -19.01
N VAL A 47 11.61 -14.04 -20.25
CA VAL A 47 10.94 -15.23 -20.74
C VAL A 47 11.89 -16.04 -21.59
N LYS A 48 11.59 -17.29 -21.85
CA LYS A 48 12.37 -18.15 -22.72
C LYS A 48 11.64 -18.34 -24.05
N ILE A 49 12.28 -17.97 -25.15
CA ILE A 49 11.76 -18.14 -26.50
C ILE A 49 12.80 -18.91 -27.30
N ASN A 50 12.41 -20.05 -27.87
CA ASN A 50 13.30 -20.95 -28.61
C ASN A 50 14.55 -21.38 -27.80
N GLY A 51 14.42 -21.49 -26.47
CA GLY A 51 15.50 -21.87 -25.57
C GLY A 51 16.40 -20.73 -25.10
N GLU A 52 16.26 -19.52 -25.64
CA GLU A 52 17.01 -18.34 -25.23
C GLU A 52 16.22 -17.47 -24.25
N VAL A 53 16.89 -16.95 -23.21
CA VAL A 53 16.27 -16.03 -22.24
C VAL A 53 16.33 -14.62 -22.79
N VAL A 54 15.18 -14.01 -23.01
CA VAL A 54 15.01 -12.68 -23.60
C VAL A 54 14.09 -11.80 -22.74
N LYS A 55 14.16 -10.48 -22.92
CA LYS A 55 13.24 -9.53 -22.29
C LYS A 55 11.93 -9.50 -23.07
N ALA A 56 10.83 -9.96 -22.49
CA ALA A 56 9.51 -10.02 -23.13
C ALA A 56 9.06 -8.68 -23.74
N CYS A 57 9.39 -7.56 -23.09
CA CYS A 57 9.05 -6.21 -23.58
C CYS A 57 9.82 -5.78 -24.85
N GLN A 58 10.93 -6.44 -25.18
CA GLN A 58 11.76 -6.10 -26.34
C GLN A 58 11.53 -7.02 -27.55
N VAL A 59 10.83 -8.14 -27.35
CA VAL A 59 10.52 -9.08 -28.44
C VAL A 59 9.15 -8.71 -29.05
N ARG A 60 9.15 -8.40 -30.34
CA ARG A 60 7.93 -8.11 -31.12
C ARG A 60 7.49 -9.33 -31.92
N ILE A 61 6.21 -9.63 -31.88
CA ILE A 61 5.60 -10.80 -32.53
C ILE A 61 5.37 -10.46 -34.01
N GLY A 62 5.92 -11.29 -34.90
CA GLY A 62 5.80 -11.14 -36.35
C GLY A 62 4.41 -11.47 -36.89
N GLU A 63 4.11 -10.98 -38.11
CA GLU A 63 2.86 -11.30 -38.78
C GLU A 63 2.81 -12.78 -39.23
N GLY A 64 1.72 -13.48 -38.90
CA GLY A 64 1.55 -14.89 -39.21
C GLY A 64 2.41 -15.86 -38.39
N GLU A 65 3.14 -15.33 -37.40
CA GLU A 65 4.03 -16.09 -36.53
C GLU A 65 3.26 -16.75 -35.39
N THR A 66 3.73 -17.93 -34.95
CA THR A 66 3.34 -18.54 -33.68
C THR A 66 4.53 -18.47 -32.75
N CYS A 67 4.48 -17.55 -31.79
CA CYS A 67 5.52 -17.36 -30.79
C CYS A 67 5.29 -18.33 -29.62
N VAL A 68 6.24 -19.24 -29.37
CA VAL A 68 6.19 -20.17 -28.24
C VAL A 68 7.01 -19.59 -27.10
N VAL A 69 6.34 -19.27 -25.99
CA VAL A 69 6.92 -18.62 -24.83
C VAL A 69 6.86 -19.56 -23.63
N GLU A 70 8.00 -19.77 -22.98
CA GLU A 70 8.09 -20.43 -21.69
C GLU A 70 8.33 -19.35 -20.63
N THR A 71 7.34 -19.12 -19.75
CA THR A 71 7.49 -18.20 -18.62
C THR A 71 8.45 -18.82 -17.61
N LEU A 72 9.37 -18.00 -17.10
CA LEU A 72 10.34 -18.46 -16.10
C LEU A 72 9.63 -18.62 -14.74
N ASP A 73 10.16 -19.54 -13.88
CA ASP A 73 9.69 -19.70 -12.52
C ASP A 73 9.82 -18.39 -11.76
N ARG A 74 8.69 -17.86 -11.33
CA ARG A 74 8.64 -16.73 -10.41
C ARG A 74 8.47 -17.31 -9.02
N ALA A 75 9.31 -16.88 -8.08
CA ALA A 75 9.24 -17.33 -6.70
C ALA A 75 7.78 -17.21 -6.22
N GLY A 76 7.23 -18.34 -5.76
CA GLY A 76 5.83 -18.41 -5.35
C GLY A 76 5.57 -17.60 -4.07
N ASN A 77 4.32 -17.27 -3.86
CA ASN A 77 3.70 -16.57 -2.72
C ASN A 77 4.64 -15.66 -1.94
N GLU A 78 4.72 -14.41 -2.37
CA GLU A 78 5.38 -13.35 -1.61
C GLU A 78 4.71 -13.26 -0.23
N LYS A 79 5.50 -13.28 0.85
CA LYS A 79 4.99 -12.89 2.16
C LYS A 79 4.82 -11.38 2.16
N ILE A 80 3.60 -10.92 1.90
CA ILE A 80 3.23 -9.52 2.08
C ILE A 80 2.88 -9.35 3.56
N LEU A 81 3.44 -8.31 4.19
CA LEU A 81 3.14 -8.00 5.57
C LEU A 81 1.69 -7.51 5.67
N THR A 82 0.92 -8.20 6.50
CA THR A 82 -0.48 -7.86 6.79
C THR A 82 -0.70 -7.50 8.25
N ASP A 83 0.29 -7.83 9.10
CA ASP A 83 0.23 -7.49 10.52
C ASP A 83 0.75 -6.08 10.75
N GLY A 84 -0.03 -5.27 11.45
CA GLY A 84 0.29 -3.89 11.83
C GLY A 84 0.52 -3.73 13.32
N PHE A 85 0.77 -2.50 13.73
CA PHE A 85 0.87 -2.11 15.14
C PHE A 85 -0.49 -2.27 15.82
N ASN A 86 -0.57 -3.21 16.76
CA ASN A 86 -1.82 -3.55 17.44
C ASN A 86 -1.89 -2.78 18.77
N ARG A 87 -2.84 -1.85 18.87
CA ARG A 87 -3.24 -1.18 20.10
C ARG A 87 -4.67 -1.54 20.47
N GLU A 88 -5.02 -1.39 21.74
CA GLU A 88 -6.42 -1.53 22.15
C GLU A 88 -7.24 -0.35 21.59
N VAL A 89 -8.28 -0.69 20.85
CA VAL A 89 -9.23 0.27 20.25
C VAL A 89 -10.62 -0.02 20.81
N VAL A 90 -11.31 1.01 21.25
CA VAL A 90 -12.71 0.89 21.68
C VAL A 90 -13.56 0.57 20.46
N PHE A 91 -14.42 -0.44 20.57
CA PHE A 91 -15.31 -0.82 19.48
C PHE A 91 -16.55 0.09 19.48
N GLU A 92 -16.52 1.12 18.65
CA GLU A 92 -17.58 2.10 18.41
C GLU A 92 -17.76 2.31 16.88
N PRO A 93 -18.24 1.28 16.15
CA PRO A 93 -18.29 1.33 14.70
C PRO A 93 -19.36 2.28 14.20
N GLY A 94 -19.10 2.90 13.04
CA GLY A 94 -20.11 3.66 12.32
C GLY A 94 -21.26 2.80 11.76
N LEU A 95 -21.00 1.50 11.55
CA LEU A 95 -22.00 0.52 11.14
C LEU A 95 -22.76 -0.03 12.35
N ARG A 96 -24.05 0.24 12.41
CA ARG A 96 -24.92 -0.14 13.53
C ARG A 96 -26.05 -1.05 13.09
N MET A 97 -26.66 -1.74 14.05
CA MET A 97 -27.84 -2.54 13.84
C MET A 97 -28.77 -2.39 15.06
N ALA A 98 -30.03 -2.09 14.79
CA ALA A 98 -31.08 -2.03 15.80
C ALA A 98 -32.26 -2.89 15.38
N GLN A 99 -32.96 -3.46 16.38
CA GLN A 99 -34.27 -4.07 16.16
C GLN A 99 -35.33 -2.99 16.39
N VAL A 100 -36.19 -2.80 15.41
CA VAL A 100 -37.26 -1.79 15.47
C VAL A 100 -38.64 -2.43 15.21
N GLU A 101 -39.64 -1.88 15.83
CA GLU A 101 -41.02 -2.18 15.52
C GLU A 101 -41.59 -1.09 14.60
N LEU A 102 -42.08 -1.46 13.41
CA LEU A 102 -42.63 -0.49 12.47
C LEU A 102 -43.98 0.03 12.91
N GLU A 103 -44.04 1.27 13.39
CA GLU A 103 -45.25 1.93 13.87
C GLU A 103 -46.34 1.99 12.78
N LYS A 104 -47.58 1.61 13.15
CA LYS A 104 -48.76 1.69 12.26
C LYS A 104 -49.26 3.12 12.17
N ALA A 105 -49.42 3.62 10.94
CA ALA A 105 -50.01 4.94 10.71
C ALA A 105 -51.45 5.02 11.25
N LYS A 106 -51.77 6.12 11.89
CA LYS A 106 -53.12 6.44 12.35
C LYS A 106 -53.86 7.31 11.35
N THR A 107 -55.19 7.14 11.24
CA THR A 107 -55.98 8.00 10.35
C THR A 107 -55.80 9.47 10.70
N GLY A 108 -55.43 10.29 9.73
CA GLY A 108 -55.17 11.72 9.95
C GLY A 108 -53.72 12.06 10.37
N GLU A 109 -52.86 11.07 10.50
CA GLU A 109 -51.42 11.30 10.76
C GLU A 109 -50.74 11.98 9.58
N LYS A 110 -49.80 12.91 9.86
CA LYS A 110 -49.04 13.63 8.84
C LYS A 110 -47.63 13.07 8.59
N ARG A 111 -47.11 12.25 9.54
CA ARG A 111 -45.77 11.64 9.36
C ARG A 111 -45.81 10.60 8.25
N SER A 112 -44.79 10.59 7.43
CA SER A 112 -44.56 9.56 6.41
C SER A 112 -44.11 8.22 7.06
N ASP A 113 -44.19 7.12 6.33
CA ASP A 113 -43.65 5.82 6.79
C ASP A 113 -42.13 5.93 7.06
N TRP A 114 -41.42 6.68 6.24
CA TRP A 114 -39.99 6.97 6.42
C TRP A 114 -39.72 7.71 7.72
N GLN A 115 -40.48 8.75 8.01
CA GLN A 115 -40.30 9.51 9.24
C GLN A 115 -40.59 8.69 10.50
N ARG A 116 -41.65 7.85 10.47
CA ARG A 116 -41.93 6.93 11.60
C ARG A 116 -40.78 5.95 11.82
N LEU A 117 -40.21 5.38 10.74
CA LEU A 117 -39.05 4.51 10.86
C LEU A 117 -37.89 5.23 11.53
N LEU A 118 -37.56 6.46 11.08
CA LEU A 118 -36.46 7.23 11.66
C LEU A 118 -36.73 7.62 13.12
N ASP A 119 -37.97 8.02 13.45
CA ASP A 119 -38.34 8.33 14.82
C ASP A 119 -38.16 7.10 15.73
N THR A 120 -38.64 5.93 15.30
CA THR A 120 -38.47 4.66 16.05
C THR A 120 -36.99 4.28 16.17
N LEU A 121 -36.20 4.47 15.10
CA LEU A 121 -34.78 4.21 15.14
C LEU A 121 -34.04 5.14 16.12
N ALA A 122 -34.39 6.42 16.16
CA ALA A 122 -33.84 7.39 17.09
C ALA A 122 -34.28 7.13 18.56
N GLU A 123 -35.46 6.58 18.79
CA GLU A 123 -35.89 6.13 20.12
C GLU A 123 -35.10 4.90 20.59
N THR A 124 -34.68 4.04 19.66
CA THR A 124 -33.91 2.81 19.94
C THR A 124 -32.41 3.11 20.10
N ASP A 125 -31.87 4.00 19.26
CA ASP A 125 -30.50 4.48 19.30
C ASP A 125 -30.51 6.02 19.38
N GLY A 126 -30.25 6.55 20.56
CA GLY A 126 -30.28 8.00 20.85
C GLY A 126 -29.22 8.82 20.10
N GLU A 127 -28.29 8.19 19.37
CA GLU A 127 -27.31 8.86 18.52
C GLU A 127 -27.80 9.08 17.09
N VAL A 128 -28.93 8.50 16.72
CA VAL A 128 -29.53 8.71 15.40
C VAL A 128 -30.22 10.08 15.36
N GLU A 129 -29.80 10.91 14.44
CA GLU A 129 -30.42 12.19 14.15
C GLU A 129 -31.27 12.09 12.87
N PRO A 130 -32.63 11.99 12.98
CA PRO A 130 -33.52 11.80 11.83
C PRO A 130 -33.31 12.84 10.71
N GLY A 131 -32.98 14.09 11.08
CA GLY A 131 -32.73 15.18 10.12
C GLY A 131 -31.45 15.07 9.32
N GLN A 132 -30.52 14.23 9.72
CA GLN A 132 -29.25 13.98 9.00
C GLN A 132 -29.30 12.71 8.12
N MET A 133 -30.34 11.89 8.28
CA MET A 133 -30.50 10.65 7.52
C MET A 133 -30.94 10.92 6.07
N GLU A 134 -30.20 10.40 5.12
CA GLU A 134 -30.54 10.47 3.69
C GLU A 134 -31.77 9.60 3.39
N VAL A 135 -32.69 10.12 2.59
CA VAL A 135 -33.90 9.36 2.19
C VAL A 135 -33.56 8.38 1.09
N ASP A 136 -33.69 7.07 1.35
CA ASP A 136 -33.68 6.05 0.30
C ASP A 136 -35.11 5.87 -0.25
N LEU A 137 -35.36 6.35 -1.45
CA LEU A 137 -36.68 6.30 -2.08
C LEU A 137 -37.16 4.89 -2.38
N LYS A 138 -36.23 3.96 -2.69
CA LYS A 138 -36.58 2.56 -2.96
C LYS A 138 -37.05 1.90 -1.66
N LEU A 139 -36.27 2.02 -0.58
CA LEU A 139 -36.63 1.50 0.74
C LEU A 139 -37.92 2.16 1.27
N ALA A 140 -38.03 3.48 1.17
CA ALA A 140 -39.26 4.21 1.60
C ALA A 140 -40.51 3.70 0.90
N GLY A 141 -40.40 3.36 -0.42
CA GLY A 141 -41.51 2.74 -1.17
C GLY A 141 -41.86 1.33 -0.74
N GLU A 142 -40.93 0.60 -0.14
CA GLU A 142 -41.10 -0.78 0.32
C GLU A 142 -41.72 -0.86 1.76
N LEU A 143 -41.57 0.19 2.59
CA LEU A 143 -41.95 0.20 4.02
C LEU A 143 -43.40 -0.20 4.24
N TYR A 144 -44.33 0.24 3.37
CA TYR A 144 -45.75 -0.14 3.53
C TYR A 144 -45.96 -1.66 3.39
N GLY A 145 -45.27 -2.29 2.44
CA GLY A 145 -45.28 -3.74 2.25
C GLY A 145 -44.62 -4.49 3.42
N MET A 146 -43.45 -4.03 3.82
CA MET A 146 -42.67 -4.61 4.93
C MET A 146 -43.47 -4.65 6.23
N ARG A 147 -44.15 -3.57 6.58
CA ARG A 147 -45.00 -3.50 7.79
C ARG A 147 -46.19 -4.48 7.76
N ARG A 148 -46.69 -4.85 6.60
CA ARG A 148 -47.74 -5.89 6.44
C ARG A 148 -47.21 -7.29 6.60
N ASP A 149 -45.94 -7.49 6.34
CA ASP A 149 -45.28 -8.77 6.37
C ASP A 149 -44.74 -9.12 7.77
N SER A 150 -44.21 -8.10 8.50
CA SER A 150 -43.78 -8.23 9.90
C SER A 150 -43.90 -6.89 10.61
N ASP A 151 -44.14 -6.90 11.92
CA ASP A 151 -44.07 -5.70 12.74
C ASP A 151 -42.63 -5.42 13.21
N GLU A 152 -41.77 -6.46 13.36
CA GLU A 152 -40.39 -6.36 13.81
C GLU A 152 -39.39 -6.52 12.67
N TRP A 153 -38.37 -5.64 12.64
CA TRP A 153 -37.30 -5.62 11.65
C TRP A 153 -35.95 -5.30 12.28
N TYR A 154 -34.91 -5.90 11.78
CA TYR A 154 -33.54 -5.49 12.05
C TYR A 154 -33.11 -4.48 10.97
N VAL A 155 -32.74 -3.28 11.41
CA VAL A 155 -32.26 -2.19 10.57
C VAL A 155 -30.74 -2.12 10.70
N ILE A 156 -30.03 -2.22 9.59
CA ILE A 156 -28.59 -1.98 9.49
C ILE A 156 -28.41 -0.60 8.90
N TYR A 157 -27.67 0.25 9.56
CA TYR A 157 -27.54 1.66 9.22
C TYR A 157 -26.16 2.21 9.59
N SER A 158 -25.78 3.28 8.92
CA SER A 158 -24.68 4.16 9.28
C SER A 158 -25.24 5.49 9.79
N ARG A 159 -24.36 6.42 10.12
CA ARG A 159 -24.75 7.75 10.61
C ARG A 159 -25.72 8.49 9.68
N ARG A 160 -25.68 8.23 8.37
CA ARG A 160 -26.44 8.96 7.35
C ARG A 160 -27.41 8.12 6.54
N ARG A 161 -27.28 6.79 6.56
CA ARG A 161 -28.00 5.90 5.63
C ARG A 161 -28.53 4.65 6.33
N ILE A 162 -29.72 4.24 5.93
CA ILE A 162 -30.18 2.88 6.16
C ILE A 162 -29.65 2.01 5.02
N LEU A 163 -28.87 1.00 5.36
CA LEU A 163 -28.20 0.14 4.39
C LEU A 163 -29.03 -1.11 4.08
N GLU A 164 -29.73 -1.65 5.08
CA GLU A 164 -30.60 -2.81 4.91
C GLU A 164 -31.66 -2.88 6.01
N MET A 165 -32.80 -3.47 5.66
CA MET A 165 -33.80 -3.92 6.63
C MET A 165 -34.11 -5.41 6.38
N ARG A 166 -34.07 -6.23 7.44
CA ARG A 166 -34.27 -7.69 7.35
C ARG A 166 -34.97 -8.25 8.58
N LYS A 167 -35.56 -9.46 8.44
CA LYS A 167 -36.31 -10.10 9.52
C LYS A 167 -35.44 -10.78 10.59
N GLU A 168 -34.22 -11.11 10.23
CA GLU A 168 -33.26 -11.80 11.10
C GLU A 168 -32.02 -10.95 11.31
N ALA A 169 -31.40 -11.03 12.49
CA ALA A 169 -30.23 -10.26 12.83
C ALA A 169 -29.05 -10.47 11.83
N GLY A 170 -28.84 -11.68 11.34
CA GLY A 170 -27.82 -12.03 10.34
C GLY A 170 -26.43 -11.41 10.56
N ARG A 171 -25.47 -11.78 9.73
CA ARG A 171 -24.10 -11.23 9.79
C ARG A 171 -24.03 -9.84 9.18
N ARG A 172 -23.13 -9.02 9.68
CA ARG A 172 -22.69 -7.76 9.09
C ARG A 172 -21.17 -7.70 9.18
N CYS A 173 -20.53 -7.39 8.08
CA CYS A 173 -19.08 -7.37 7.98
C CYS A 173 -18.57 -6.05 7.41
N LEU A 174 -17.32 -5.77 7.69
CA LEU A 174 -16.58 -4.60 7.25
C LEU A 174 -15.34 -5.09 6.49
N ALA A 175 -14.91 -4.37 5.46
CA ALA A 175 -13.69 -4.71 4.74
C ALA A 175 -12.75 -3.49 4.71
N ALA A 176 -11.47 -3.70 4.97
CA ALA A 176 -10.45 -2.66 4.90
C ALA A 176 -9.41 -3.03 3.84
N PHE A 177 -8.96 -2.05 3.06
CA PHE A 177 -7.93 -2.24 2.04
C PHE A 177 -6.88 -1.15 2.13
N ASP A 178 -5.63 -1.58 2.18
CA ASP A 178 -4.47 -0.74 1.94
C ASP A 178 -4.01 -0.97 0.50
N ILE A 179 -4.17 0.04 -0.36
CA ILE A 179 -3.81 0.01 -1.78
C ILE A 179 -2.47 0.71 -1.98
N GLY A 180 -1.40 -0.01 -1.65
CA GLY A 180 -0.05 0.46 -1.91
C GLY A 180 0.29 0.49 -3.41
N THR A 181 1.35 1.20 -3.75
CA THR A 181 1.87 1.27 -5.13
C THR A 181 2.19 -0.13 -5.67
N THR A 182 2.74 -0.98 -4.85
CA THR A 182 3.27 -2.29 -5.21
C THR A 182 2.35 -3.44 -4.82
N THR A 183 1.71 -3.35 -3.67
CA THR A 183 0.90 -4.42 -3.05
C THR A 183 -0.43 -3.89 -2.58
N ILE A 184 -1.41 -4.78 -2.46
CA ILE A 184 -2.70 -4.51 -1.84
C ILE A 184 -2.85 -5.48 -0.67
N ALA A 185 -3.12 -4.97 0.53
CA ALA A 185 -3.52 -5.76 1.68
C ALA A 185 -5.02 -5.57 1.94
N GLY A 186 -5.75 -6.65 2.20
CA GLY A 186 -7.18 -6.64 2.46
C GLY A 186 -7.53 -7.41 3.71
N TYR A 187 -8.47 -6.89 4.48
CA TYR A 187 -8.91 -7.41 5.76
C TYR A 187 -10.43 -7.47 5.78
N LEU A 188 -10.97 -8.56 6.28
CA LEU A 188 -12.39 -8.71 6.55
C LEU A 188 -12.61 -8.75 8.06
N LEU A 189 -13.54 -7.93 8.56
CA LEU A 189 -13.82 -7.76 9.97
C LEU A 189 -15.27 -8.15 10.28
N ASP A 190 -15.50 -8.70 11.48
CA ASP A 190 -16.85 -8.88 12.02
C ASP A 190 -17.38 -7.51 12.47
N GLY A 191 -18.51 -7.08 11.93
CA GLY A 191 -19.16 -5.83 12.32
C GLY A 191 -19.88 -5.89 13.67
N ALA A 192 -19.81 -7.01 14.39
CA ALA A 192 -20.37 -7.14 15.72
C ALA A 192 -19.37 -6.84 16.85
N ASP A 193 -18.08 -7.16 16.63
CA ASP A 193 -17.03 -7.03 17.65
C ASP A 193 -15.69 -6.50 17.10
N GLY A 194 -15.60 -6.26 15.79
CA GLY A 194 -14.40 -5.71 15.14
C GLY A 194 -13.27 -6.71 14.92
N ARG A 195 -13.41 -7.99 15.28
CA ARG A 195 -12.34 -8.96 15.09
C ARG A 195 -12.09 -9.23 13.62
N THR A 196 -10.84 -9.46 13.27
CA THR A 196 -10.44 -9.85 11.92
C THR A 196 -10.87 -11.30 11.64
N LEU A 197 -11.64 -11.50 10.58
CA LEU A 197 -12.15 -12.81 10.13
C LEU A 197 -11.23 -13.47 9.10
N ALA A 198 -10.71 -12.67 8.17
CA ALA A 198 -9.81 -13.14 7.11
C ALA A 198 -8.87 -12.01 6.69
N VAL A 199 -7.72 -12.39 6.14
CA VAL A 199 -6.70 -11.46 5.62
C VAL A 199 -6.17 -12.01 4.31
N GLU A 200 -6.07 -11.15 3.30
CA GLU A 200 -5.49 -11.48 2.01
C GLU A 200 -4.55 -10.38 1.56
N SER A 201 -3.54 -10.74 0.81
CA SER A 201 -2.65 -9.78 0.18
C SER A 201 -2.27 -10.23 -1.22
N ARG A 202 -2.07 -9.25 -2.11
CA ARG A 202 -1.65 -9.51 -3.49
C ARG A 202 -0.89 -8.35 -4.09
N MET A 203 -0.26 -8.62 -5.23
CA MET A 203 0.35 -7.59 -6.05
C MET A 203 -0.70 -6.61 -6.59
N ASN A 204 -0.39 -5.33 -6.54
CA ASN A 204 -1.20 -4.32 -7.21
C ASN A 204 -1.07 -4.48 -8.75
N PRO A 205 -2.15 -4.84 -9.47
CA PRO A 205 -2.08 -5.08 -10.91
C PRO A 205 -1.74 -3.82 -11.72
N GLN A 206 -1.83 -2.63 -11.13
CA GLN A 206 -1.43 -1.38 -11.79
C GLN A 206 0.07 -1.30 -12.08
N VAL A 207 0.93 -2.18 -11.51
CA VAL A 207 2.37 -2.26 -11.84
C VAL A 207 2.62 -2.52 -13.34
N GLN A 208 1.67 -3.10 -14.06
CA GLN A 208 1.76 -3.29 -15.51
C GLN A 208 1.73 -1.96 -16.29
N TYR A 209 1.18 -0.89 -15.71
CA TYR A 209 1.08 0.44 -16.31
C TYR A 209 2.19 1.39 -15.83
N GLY A 210 2.91 1.02 -14.79
CA GLY A 210 4.03 1.78 -14.25
C GLY A 210 4.50 1.22 -12.90
N ALA A 211 5.81 1.21 -12.68
CA ALA A 211 6.41 0.70 -11.44
C ALA A 211 6.12 1.60 -10.24
N ASP A 212 6.01 2.90 -10.48
CA ASP A 212 5.82 3.93 -9.46
C ASP A 212 4.61 4.83 -9.77
N VAL A 213 4.29 5.72 -8.83
CA VAL A 213 3.15 6.63 -8.91
C VAL A 213 3.25 7.57 -10.12
N ILE A 214 4.45 8.09 -10.41
CA ILE A 214 4.64 9.06 -11.50
C ILE A 214 4.45 8.39 -12.86
N MET A 215 4.97 7.18 -13.04
CA MET A 215 4.77 6.40 -14.28
C MET A 215 3.29 6.10 -14.51
N ARG A 216 2.54 5.73 -13.47
CA ARG A 216 1.09 5.48 -13.57
C ARG A 216 0.31 6.74 -13.86
N ALA A 217 0.67 7.84 -13.19
CA ALA A 217 0.06 9.14 -13.45
C ALA A 217 0.28 9.58 -14.90
N ASN A 218 1.51 9.46 -15.43
CA ASN A 218 1.79 9.76 -16.84
C ASN A 218 1.02 8.85 -17.79
N TYR A 219 0.95 7.54 -17.51
CA TYR A 219 0.10 6.62 -18.29
C TYR A 219 -1.36 7.09 -18.30
N ALA A 220 -1.90 7.49 -17.15
CA ALA A 220 -3.27 7.99 -17.04
C ALA A 220 -3.49 9.30 -17.81
N LEU A 221 -2.48 10.18 -17.90
CA LEU A 221 -2.55 11.42 -18.70
C LEU A 221 -2.60 11.13 -20.21
N GLU A 222 -1.87 10.11 -20.66
CA GLU A 222 -1.81 9.76 -22.08
C GLU A 222 -2.98 8.89 -22.54
N HIS A 223 -3.51 8.00 -21.68
CA HIS A 223 -4.45 6.95 -22.05
C HIS A 223 -5.78 6.99 -21.29
N GLY A 224 -5.92 7.91 -20.32
CA GLY A 224 -7.07 7.96 -19.40
C GLY A 224 -6.91 7.04 -18.19
N THR A 225 -7.80 7.21 -17.22
CA THR A 225 -7.74 6.51 -15.91
C THR A 225 -8.43 5.15 -15.92
N GLU A 226 -9.28 4.87 -16.91
CA GLU A 226 -10.22 3.73 -16.91
C GLU A 226 -9.51 2.38 -16.72
N ALA A 227 -8.44 2.11 -17.48
CA ALA A 227 -7.71 0.85 -17.39
C ALA A 227 -7.09 0.63 -15.99
N LEU A 228 -6.52 1.70 -15.40
CA LEU A 228 -5.95 1.69 -14.06
C LEU A 228 -7.01 1.48 -12.97
N SER A 229 -8.15 2.20 -13.09
CA SER A 229 -9.28 2.08 -12.15
C SER A 229 -9.89 0.70 -12.20
N MET A 230 -10.18 0.20 -13.39
CA MET A 230 -10.81 -1.12 -13.57
C MET A 230 -9.94 -2.25 -13.04
N CYS A 231 -8.62 -2.23 -13.30
CA CYS A 231 -7.76 -3.32 -12.87
C CYS A 231 -7.61 -3.38 -11.35
N VAL A 232 -7.50 -2.23 -10.65
CA VAL A 232 -7.39 -2.22 -9.18
C VAL A 232 -8.73 -2.59 -8.53
N ARG A 233 -9.86 -2.07 -9.01
CA ARG A 233 -11.20 -2.43 -8.51
C ARG A 233 -11.50 -3.91 -8.73
N LYS A 234 -11.10 -4.47 -9.87
CA LYS A 234 -11.19 -5.91 -10.12
C LYS A 234 -10.38 -6.71 -9.11
N ALA A 235 -9.16 -6.30 -8.81
CA ALA A 235 -8.33 -6.96 -7.81
C ALA A 235 -8.98 -6.92 -6.41
N VAL A 236 -9.52 -5.77 -6.00
CA VAL A 236 -10.26 -5.62 -4.74
C VAL A 236 -11.48 -6.54 -4.72
N ASN A 237 -12.24 -6.63 -5.82
CA ASN A 237 -13.39 -7.55 -5.91
C ASN A 237 -12.99 -9.03 -5.82
N GLU A 238 -11.89 -9.41 -6.42
CA GLU A 238 -11.36 -10.77 -6.31
C GLU A 238 -10.95 -11.07 -4.86
N MET A 239 -10.28 -10.11 -4.19
CA MET A 239 -9.92 -10.22 -2.77
C MET A 239 -11.15 -10.30 -1.87
N LEU A 240 -12.17 -9.47 -2.09
CA LEU A 240 -13.46 -9.56 -1.38
C LEU A 240 -14.09 -10.95 -1.52
N GLY A 241 -13.93 -11.58 -2.69
CA GLY A 241 -14.40 -12.95 -2.91
C GLY A 241 -13.67 -13.99 -2.08
N SER A 242 -12.33 -13.97 -2.12
CA SER A 242 -11.50 -14.88 -1.34
C SER A 242 -11.69 -14.68 0.17
N LEU A 243 -11.69 -13.43 0.63
CA LEU A 243 -11.92 -13.08 2.04
C LEU A 243 -13.28 -13.58 2.54
N ALA A 244 -14.33 -13.43 1.72
CA ALA A 244 -15.67 -13.91 2.05
C ALA A 244 -15.72 -15.44 2.11
N GLU A 245 -15.06 -16.13 1.17
CA GLU A 245 -14.96 -17.60 1.13
C GLU A 245 -14.22 -18.13 2.37
N ASP A 246 -13.06 -17.57 2.69
CA ASP A 246 -12.24 -17.95 3.85
C ASP A 246 -12.99 -17.74 5.18
N ALA A 247 -13.79 -16.67 5.29
CA ALA A 247 -14.60 -16.38 6.46
C ALA A 247 -15.96 -17.13 6.50
N GLY A 248 -16.33 -17.80 5.42
CA GLY A 248 -17.62 -18.50 5.30
C GLY A 248 -18.82 -17.55 5.36
N ILE A 249 -18.73 -16.38 4.69
CA ILE A 249 -19.79 -15.38 4.56
C ILE A 249 -20.12 -15.11 3.11
N ARG A 250 -21.20 -14.39 2.84
CA ARG A 250 -21.51 -13.89 1.50
C ARG A 250 -20.94 -12.47 1.34
N ARG A 251 -20.63 -12.06 0.11
CA ARG A 251 -20.17 -10.69 -0.18
C ARG A 251 -21.22 -9.64 0.17
N GLU A 252 -22.50 -10.00 0.06
CA GLU A 252 -23.64 -9.16 0.43
C GLU A 252 -23.76 -8.92 1.94
N ASP A 253 -22.98 -9.63 2.76
CA ASP A 253 -22.88 -9.37 4.19
C ASP A 253 -21.83 -8.29 4.53
N VAL A 254 -21.12 -7.73 3.52
CA VAL A 254 -20.16 -6.61 3.66
C VAL A 254 -20.90 -5.29 3.43
N PHE A 255 -20.97 -4.44 4.45
CA PHE A 255 -21.73 -3.19 4.46
C PHE A 255 -20.87 -1.93 4.36
N GLN A 256 -19.61 -2.00 4.74
CA GLN A 256 -18.67 -0.89 4.59
C GLN A 256 -17.32 -1.41 4.09
N VAL A 257 -16.72 -0.65 3.19
CA VAL A 257 -15.38 -0.88 2.64
C VAL A 257 -14.56 0.38 2.88
N CYS A 258 -13.50 0.29 3.69
CA CYS A 258 -12.56 1.39 3.88
C CYS A 258 -11.33 1.17 2.99
N VAL A 259 -10.90 2.21 2.28
CA VAL A 259 -9.72 2.18 1.42
C VAL A 259 -8.76 3.27 1.86
N VAL A 260 -7.50 2.89 2.05
CA VAL A 260 -6.36 3.79 2.20
C VAL A 260 -5.34 3.53 1.09
N GLY A 261 -4.45 4.46 0.89
CA GLY A 261 -3.37 4.43 -0.08
C GLY A 261 -2.82 5.84 -0.30
N ASN A 262 -1.73 5.96 -1.04
CA ASN A 262 -1.24 7.30 -1.36
C ASN A 262 -2.23 8.06 -2.26
N THR A 263 -2.11 9.38 -2.28
CA THR A 263 -3.05 10.28 -2.98
C THR A 263 -3.26 9.90 -4.46
N CYS A 264 -2.21 9.48 -5.15
CA CYS A 264 -2.33 9.05 -6.55
C CYS A 264 -3.13 7.73 -6.67
N MET A 265 -2.91 6.78 -5.77
CA MET A 265 -3.69 5.52 -5.75
C MET A 265 -5.17 5.80 -5.46
N HIS A 266 -5.50 6.75 -4.59
CA HIS A 266 -6.87 7.21 -4.39
C HIS A 266 -7.49 7.76 -5.68
N HIS A 267 -6.80 8.68 -6.37
CA HIS A 267 -7.27 9.24 -7.65
C HIS A 267 -7.51 8.14 -8.68
N LEU A 268 -6.55 7.24 -8.86
CA LEU A 268 -6.64 6.14 -9.81
C LEU A 268 -7.74 5.13 -9.44
N PHE A 269 -7.94 4.84 -8.16
CA PHE A 269 -9.04 3.99 -7.69
C PHE A 269 -10.40 4.63 -8.01
N LEU A 270 -10.56 5.92 -7.75
CA LEU A 270 -11.78 6.66 -8.01
C LEU A 270 -12.02 6.96 -9.51
N GLY A 271 -11.00 6.82 -10.34
CA GLY A 271 -11.05 7.17 -11.76
C GLY A 271 -10.87 8.67 -12.03
N ILE A 272 -10.31 9.39 -11.05
CA ILE A 272 -10.00 10.81 -11.16
C ILE A 272 -8.64 10.97 -11.84
N SER A 273 -8.52 11.96 -12.76
CA SER A 273 -7.25 12.26 -13.41
C SER A 273 -6.21 12.75 -12.39
N PRO A 274 -5.00 12.16 -12.37
CA PRO A 274 -3.92 12.61 -11.49
C PRO A 274 -3.13 13.82 -12.06
N ALA A 275 -3.68 14.55 -13.05
CA ALA A 275 -2.98 15.65 -13.73
C ALA A 275 -2.46 16.71 -12.75
N SER A 276 -3.26 17.06 -11.75
CA SER A 276 -2.87 18.04 -10.73
C SER A 276 -1.78 17.56 -9.78
N LEU A 277 -1.54 16.25 -9.71
CA LEU A 277 -0.48 15.68 -8.88
C LEU A 277 0.90 15.68 -9.57
N VAL A 278 0.95 15.69 -10.91
CA VAL A 278 2.22 15.67 -11.65
C VAL A 278 2.68 17.05 -12.14
N HIS A 279 1.86 18.07 -11.91
CA HIS A 279 2.19 19.45 -12.24
C HIS A 279 2.14 20.33 -11.00
N ALA A 280 3.15 21.19 -10.82
CA ALA A 280 3.17 22.15 -9.72
C ALA A 280 1.87 22.99 -9.72
N PRO A 281 1.25 23.20 -8.56
CA PRO A 281 1.73 23.01 -7.19
C PRO A 281 1.44 21.62 -6.57
N TYR A 282 1.24 20.57 -7.36
CA TYR A 282 1.08 19.16 -6.94
C TYR A 282 -0.11 18.92 -5.98
N THR A 283 -1.22 19.61 -6.20
CA THR A 283 -2.40 19.53 -5.33
C THR A 283 -3.35 18.40 -5.75
N PRO A 284 -3.95 17.67 -4.80
CA PRO A 284 -4.97 16.68 -5.11
C PRO A 284 -6.24 17.33 -5.66
N ALA A 285 -7.00 16.61 -6.49
CA ALA A 285 -8.31 17.05 -6.94
C ALA A 285 -9.35 16.98 -5.81
N VAL A 286 -9.17 16.05 -4.88
CA VAL A 286 -9.96 15.87 -3.66
C VAL A 286 -9.03 15.31 -2.58
N SER A 287 -9.13 15.85 -1.37
CA SER A 287 -8.34 15.42 -0.21
C SER A 287 -9.21 15.08 1.01
N GLU A 288 -10.48 15.46 0.97
CA GLU A 288 -11.41 15.20 2.06
C GLU A 288 -11.77 13.71 2.13
N ARG A 289 -12.13 13.25 3.33
CA ARG A 289 -12.73 11.93 3.49
C ARG A 289 -14.03 11.82 2.70
N LEU A 290 -14.15 10.74 1.93
CA LEU A 290 -15.34 10.47 1.13
C LEU A 290 -16.11 9.28 1.70
N VAL A 291 -17.44 9.38 1.69
CA VAL A 291 -18.36 8.27 1.92
C VAL A 291 -19.26 8.15 0.69
N LEU A 292 -19.04 7.11 -0.09
CA LEU A 292 -19.60 6.91 -1.42
C LEU A 292 -20.43 5.62 -1.42
N ASN A 293 -21.24 5.38 -2.46
CA ASN A 293 -21.86 4.08 -2.66
C ASN A 293 -20.84 3.12 -3.30
N ALA A 294 -20.58 1.98 -2.68
CA ALA A 294 -19.59 1.01 -3.16
C ALA A 294 -19.95 0.41 -4.52
N GLY A 295 -21.25 0.26 -4.81
CA GLY A 295 -21.76 -0.24 -6.08
C GLY A 295 -21.44 0.66 -7.27
N ASP A 296 -21.40 1.99 -7.08
CA ASP A 296 -21.07 2.96 -8.13
C ASP A 296 -19.61 2.82 -8.62
N TYR A 297 -18.76 2.24 -7.77
CA TYR A 297 -17.37 1.91 -8.08
C TYR A 297 -17.17 0.45 -8.48
N GLY A 298 -18.26 -0.29 -8.70
CA GLY A 298 -18.25 -1.67 -9.17
C GLY A 298 -17.78 -2.68 -8.12
N LEU A 299 -17.85 -2.34 -6.82
CA LEU A 299 -17.55 -3.29 -5.75
C LEU A 299 -18.73 -4.23 -5.54
N ALA A 300 -18.45 -5.54 -5.56
CA ALA A 300 -19.45 -6.59 -5.43
C ALA A 300 -19.68 -6.95 -3.95
N VAL A 301 -20.34 -6.05 -3.24
CA VAL A 301 -20.71 -6.12 -1.82
C VAL A 301 -22.23 -5.87 -1.68
N GLN A 302 -22.74 -5.60 -0.48
CA GLN A 302 -24.13 -5.22 -0.30
C GLN A 302 -24.50 -4.01 -1.18
N GLU A 303 -25.70 -3.99 -1.76
CA GLU A 303 -26.13 -3.00 -2.78
C GLU A 303 -25.96 -1.54 -2.32
N ARG A 304 -26.22 -1.26 -1.03
CA ARG A 304 -26.12 0.07 -0.41
C ARG A 304 -24.86 0.25 0.42
N ALA A 305 -23.90 -0.68 0.33
CA ALA A 305 -22.66 -0.62 1.08
C ALA A 305 -21.91 0.69 0.84
N GLU A 306 -21.30 1.21 1.89
CA GLU A 306 -20.50 2.42 1.83
C GLU A 306 -19.05 2.11 1.48
N LEU A 307 -18.49 2.89 0.56
CA LEU A 307 -17.06 2.99 0.29
C LEU A 307 -16.53 4.22 1.01
N ILE A 308 -15.68 4.00 2.00
CA ILE A 308 -15.03 5.04 2.78
C ILE A 308 -13.60 5.20 2.29
N MET A 309 -13.27 6.39 1.78
CA MET A 309 -11.90 6.78 1.46
C MET A 309 -11.45 7.73 2.55
N LEU A 310 -10.37 7.44 3.27
CA LEU A 310 -9.85 8.36 4.28
C LEU A 310 -9.28 9.62 3.62
N SER A 311 -9.12 10.70 4.40
CA SER A 311 -8.56 11.97 3.92
C SER A 311 -7.11 11.79 3.47
N ASP A 312 -6.72 12.50 2.40
CA ASP A 312 -5.32 12.71 2.02
C ASP A 312 -4.81 14.00 2.68
N ILE A 313 -3.54 14.05 3.07
CA ILE A 313 -2.94 15.25 3.68
C ILE A 313 -2.47 16.22 2.60
N ALA A 314 -1.83 15.69 1.56
CA ALA A 314 -1.26 16.49 0.46
C ALA A 314 -1.14 15.66 -0.82
N GLY A 315 -0.61 16.25 -1.88
CA GLY A 315 -0.47 15.59 -3.19
C GLY A 315 0.33 14.29 -3.18
N TYR A 316 1.28 14.15 -2.25
CA TYR A 316 2.11 12.96 -2.11
C TYR A 316 2.09 12.36 -0.70
N VAL A 317 1.27 12.88 0.20
CA VAL A 317 1.05 12.32 1.54
C VAL A 317 -0.42 11.94 1.64
N GLY A 318 -0.69 10.67 1.49
CA GLY A 318 -2.04 10.14 1.27
C GLY A 318 -2.72 9.59 2.52
N ALA A 319 -3.81 8.91 2.28
CA ALA A 319 -4.62 8.26 3.31
C ALA A 319 -3.93 7.05 3.95
N ASP A 320 -2.90 6.47 3.33
CA ASP A 320 -1.99 5.51 3.95
C ASP A 320 -1.29 6.12 5.16
N THR A 321 -0.77 7.36 5.02
CA THR A 321 -0.19 8.12 6.14
C THR A 321 -1.25 8.40 7.21
N CYS A 322 -2.48 8.77 6.83
CA CYS A 322 -3.58 8.93 7.79
C CYS A 322 -3.90 7.61 8.51
N GLY A 323 -3.86 6.48 7.80
CA GLY A 323 -3.97 5.16 8.39
C GLY A 323 -2.87 4.88 9.41
N CYS A 324 -1.61 5.19 9.06
CA CYS A 324 -0.49 5.07 10.00
C CYS A 324 -0.72 5.91 11.26
N LEU A 325 -1.18 7.15 11.11
CA LEU A 325 -1.48 8.04 12.23
C LEU A 325 -2.61 7.51 13.11
N LEU A 326 -3.67 6.94 12.52
CA LEU A 326 -4.74 6.26 13.27
C LEU A 326 -4.20 5.07 14.07
N ALA A 327 -3.29 4.29 13.49
CA ALA A 327 -2.72 3.14 14.18
C ALA A 327 -1.82 3.56 15.35
N ILE A 328 -0.98 4.57 15.15
CA ILE A 328 0.08 4.98 16.10
C ILE A 328 -0.44 5.99 17.12
N ARG A 329 -1.44 6.84 16.77
CA ARG A 329 -1.96 7.98 17.56
C ARG A 329 -0.87 8.94 18.01
N GLN A 330 0.02 9.28 17.07
CA GLN A 330 1.09 10.26 17.30
C GLN A 330 0.53 11.62 17.75
N ASP A 331 -0.66 11.98 17.27
CA ASP A 331 -1.45 13.15 17.64
C ASP A 331 -1.86 13.21 19.11
N GLN A 332 -1.76 12.12 19.85
CA GLN A 332 -2.10 12.05 21.27
C GLN A 332 -0.86 11.95 22.18
N GLN A 333 0.32 11.77 21.61
CA GLN A 333 1.55 11.62 22.37
C GLN A 333 2.06 12.99 22.87
N GLU A 334 2.59 13.01 24.09
CA GLU A 334 3.25 14.20 24.65
C GLU A 334 4.66 14.36 24.09
N GLU A 335 5.36 13.23 23.97
CA GLU A 335 6.72 13.15 23.46
C GLU A 335 6.74 13.28 21.93
N ILE A 336 7.78 13.92 21.42
CA ILE A 336 8.00 14.04 19.97
C ILE A 336 8.39 12.67 19.42
N SER A 337 7.74 12.25 18.38
CA SER A 337 8.05 11.04 17.65
C SER A 337 8.14 11.29 16.15
N LEU A 338 8.92 10.45 15.48
CA LEU A 338 9.07 10.43 14.03
C LEU A 338 8.42 9.15 13.50
N MET A 339 7.50 9.26 12.56
CA MET A 339 6.98 8.14 11.79
C MET A 339 7.55 8.21 10.37
N ILE A 340 8.01 7.08 9.85
CA ILE A 340 8.51 6.93 8.48
C ILE A 340 7.82 5.72 7.86
N ASP A 341 7.12 5.90 6.76
CA ASP A 341 6.70 4.81 5.89
C ASP A 341 7.69 4.69 4.73
N ILE A 342 8.43 3.57 4.70
CA ILE A 342 9.49 3.35 3.70
C ILE A 342 8.94 2.44 2.61
N GLY A 343 8.52 3.04 1.50
CA GLY A 343 8.10 2.37 0.28
C GLY A 343 8.87 2.87 -0.94
N THR A 344 8.18 3.00 -2.06
CA THR A 344 8.71 3.65 -3.28
C THR A 344 8.99 5.14 -3.03
N ASN A 345 8.17 5.79 -2.20
CA ASN A 345 8.45 7.08 -1.58
C ASN A 345 8.78 6.85 -0.10
N GLY A 346 9.24 7.89 0.57
CA GLY A 346 9.40 7.93 2.03
C GLY A 346 8.47 9.01 2.60
N GLU A 347 7.30 8.60 3.08
CA GLU A 347 6.38 9.50 3.77
C GLU A 347 6.79 9.59 5.24
N MET A 348 6.91 10.82 5.74
CA MET A 348 7.36 11.07 7.11
C MET A 348 6.44 12.02 7.85
N VAL A 349 6.21 11.74 9.12
CA VAL A 349 5.50 12.63 10.04
C VAL A 349 6.33 12.81 11.31
N LEU A 350 6.65 14.06 11.64
CA LEU A 350 7.41 14.42 12.84
C LEU A 350 6.56 15.32 13.73
N GLY A 351 6.51 15.02 15.02
CA GLY A 351 5.83 15.86 15.99
C GLY A 351 5.16 15.11 17.14
N ASN A 352 4.19 15.76 17.73
CA ASN A 352 3.41 15.29 18.87
C ASN A 352 2.00 15.92 18.85
N ARG A 353 1.25 15.81 19.95
CA ARG A 353 -0.10 16.39 20.07
C ARG A 353 -0.18 17.91 19.86
N GLU A 354 0.93 18.64 20.04
CA GLU A 354 0.93 20.10 19.95
C GLU A 354 1.19 20.59 18.52
N ARG A 355 2.12 19.94 17.82
CA ARG A 355 2.51 20.29 16.47
C ARG A 355 2.99 19.07 15.69
N MET A 356 2.54 18.95 14.47
CA MET A 356 2.97 17.90 13.54
C MET A 356 3.28 18.47 12.17
N VAL A 357 4.35 17.99 11.58
CA VAL A 357 4.79 18.32 10.22
C VAL A 357 4.97 17.03 9.42
N THR A 358 4.73 17.09 8.13
CA THR A 358 4.85 15.93 7.24
C THR A 358 5.49 16.31 5.91
N CYS A 359 6.18 15.37 5.31
CA CYS A 359 6.68 15.47 3.94
C CYS A 359 6.67 14.11 3.25
N SER A 360 6.89 14.11 1.94
CA SER A 360 7.15 12.90 1.15
C SER A 360 8.43 13.10 0.33
N THR A 361 9.32 12.12 0.37
CA THR A 361 10.56 12.11 -0.40
C THR A 361 10.50 11.08 -1.52
N ALA A 362 11.08 11.40 -2.66
CA ALA A 362 11.20 10.48 -3.79
C ALA A 362 12.40 9.54 -3.59
N ALA A 363 12.34 8.67 -2.58
CA ALA A 363 13.41 7.72 -2.25
C ALA A 363 13.68 6.73 -3.39
N GLY A 364 12.66 6.41 -4.19
CA GLY A 364 12.73 5.40 -5.24
C GLY A 364 12.66 3.97 -4.70
N PRO A 365 12.40 2.98 -5.56
CA PRO A 365 12.12 1.61 -5.16
C PRO A 365 13.37 0.75 -4.92
N ALA A 366 14.51 1.34 -4.53
CA ALA A 366 15.75 0.60 -4.30
C ALA A 366 15.57 -0.47 -3.22
N PHE A 367 14.96 -0.09 -2.09
CA PHE A 367 14.70 -1.01 -0.98
C PHE A 367 13.58 -2.02 -1.25
N GLU A 368 12.75 -1.80 -2.27
CA GLU A 368 11.83 -2.82 -2.79
C GLU A 368 12.51 -3.76 -3.81
N GLY A 369 13.79 -3.58 -4.07
CA GLY A 369 14.60 -4.37 -5.00
C GLY A 369 14.32 -4.11 -6.47
N ALA A 370 13.55 -3.08 -6.84
CA ALA A 370 13.14 -2.87 -8.22
C ALA A 370 14.25 -2.33 -9.15
N LYS A 371 15.18 -1.54 -8.63
CA LYS A 371 16.29 -0.94 -9.38
C LYS A 371 17.63 -1.66 -9.17
N ILE A 372 17.69 -2.62 -8.27
CA ILE A 372 18.88 -3.42 -7.92
C ILE A 372 18.97 -4.62 -8.87
N GLU A 373 20.14 -4.91 -9.42
CA GLU A 373 20.30 -5.97 -10.43
C GLU A 373 19.88 -7.35 -9.91
N CYS A 374 20.34 -7.75 -8.73
CA CYS A 374 19.92 -8.96 -8.03
C CYS A 374 18.79 -8.68 -7.03
N GLY A 375 18.17 -7.48 -7.08
CA GLY A 375 17.12 -7.10 -6.17
C GLY A 375 15.83 -7.89 -6.41
N MET A 376 15.20 -8.27 -5.31
CA MET A 376 13.89 -8.92 -5.30
C MET A 376 13.13 -8.54 -4.04
N ARG A 377 11.85 -8.81 -4.01
CA ARG A 377 11.05 -8.67 -2.79
C ARG A 377 11.33 -9.79 -1.81
N GLY A 378 10.83 -9.67 -0.59
CA GLY A 378 10.93 -10.67 0.46
C GLY A 378 10.16 -11.96 0.16
N ALA A 379 10.59 -12.68 -0.88
CA ALA A 379 10.03 -13.96 -1.32
C ALA A 379 11.00 -15.11 -1.03
N ALA A 380 10.54 -16.34 -1.18
CA ALA A 380 11.36 -17.54 -0.93
C ALA A 380 12.68 -17.49 -1.71
N GLY A 381 13.80 -17.63 -0.99
CA GLY A 381 15.16 -17.53 -1.55
C GLY A 381 15.73 -16.11 -1.64
N ALA A 382 14.98 -15.06 -1.27
CA ALA A 382 15.56 -13.73 -1.08
C ALA A 382 16.51 -13.75 0.12
N VAL A 383 17.72 -13.23 -0.05
CA VAL A 383 18.63 -12.97 1.08
C VAL A 383 18.02 -11.83 1.88
N ASP A 384 17.64 -12.10 3.12
CA ASP A 384 16.92 -11.21 4.03
C ASP A 384 17.80 -10.58 5.11
N HIS A 385 18.85 -11.26 5.51
CA HIS A 385 19.88 -10.73 6.41
C HIS A 385 21.28 -11.10 5.96
N VAL A 386 22.21 -10.17 6.17
CA VAL A 386 23.65 -10.37 5.89
C VAL A 386 24.45 -9.84 7.06
N LYS A 387 25.48 -10.59 7.48
CA LYS A 387 26.44 -10.17 8.49
C LYS A 387 27.88 -10.45 8.05
N TYR A 388 28.75 -9.49 8.30
CA TYR A 388 30.18 -9.65 8.17
C TYR A 388 30.80 -9.76 9.57
N GLU A 389 31.29 -10.95 9.92
CA GLU A 389 31.87 -11.24 11.23
C GLU A 389 33.12 -12.12 11.05
N ASP A 390 34.19 -11.82 11.76
CA ASP A 390 35.47 -12.58 11.74
C ASP A 390 36.01 -12.83 10.33
N GLY A 391 35.88 -11.84 9.43
CA GLY A 391 36.35 -11.93 8.05
C GLY A 391 35.49 -12.82 7.13
N LYS A 392 34.27 -13.19 7.57
CA LYS A 392 33.36 -14.06 6.84
C LYS A 392 31.99 -13.39 6.63
N TRP A 393 31.40 -13.70 5.49
CA TRP A 393 30.05 -13.32 5.15
C TRP A 393 29.07 -14.43 5.52
N ASN A 394 28.11 -14.12 6.37
CA ASN A 394 27.00 -15.00 6.75
C ASN A 394 25.71 -14.36 6.23
N TYR A 395 24.78 -15.18 5.76
CA TYR A 395 23.49 -14.70 5.30
C TYR A 395 22.38 -15.70 5.61
N THR A 396 21.15 -15.20 5.69
CA THR A 396 19.93 -16.00 5.76
C THR A 396 19.08 -15.73 4.52
N THR A 397 18.11 -16.59 4.27
CA THR A 397 17.17 -16.46 3.16
C THR A 397 15.75 -16.73 3.61
N VAL A 398 14.80 -16.00 3.06
CA VAL A 398 13.38 -16.22 3.29
C VAL A 398 13.02 -17.69 2.97
N GLY A 399 12.43 -18.35 3.95
CA GLY A 399 12.01 -19.76 3.85
C GLY A 399 13.16 -20.76 3.80
N ASN A 400 14.40 -20.37 4.13
CA ASN A 400 15.60 -21.23 4.10
C ASN A 400 15.80 -21.93 2.74
N LYS A 401 15.50 -21.22 1.62
CA LYS A 401 15.70 -21.70 0.26
C LYS A 401 17.04 -21.23 -0.29
N PRO A 402 17.60 -21.86 -1.33
CA PRO A 402 18.79 -21.38 -1.98
C PRO A 402 18.67 -19.89 -2.40
N ALA A 403 19.73 -19.11 -2.18
CA ALA A 403 19.73 -17.68 -2.42
C ALA A 403 19.58 -17.37 -3.92
N VAL A 404 18.61 -16.54 -4.28
CA VAL A 404 18.32 -16.15 -5.69
C VAL A 404 18.38 -14.64 -5.93
N GLY A 405 18.38 -13.82 -4.87
CA GLY A 405 18.45 -12.36 -4.94
C GLY A 405 18.53 -11.72 -3.56
N LEU A 406 18.52 -10.39 -3.51
CA LEU A 406 18.56 -9.56 -2.30
C LEU A 406 17.20 -8.88 -2.10
N CYS A 407 16.57 -9.02 -0.93
CA CYS A 407 15.49 -8.11 -0.56
C CYS A 407 16.04 -6.86 0.14
N GLY A 408 15.19 -5.88 0.43
CA GLY A 408 15.61 -4.59 0.95
C GLY A 408 16.41 -4.68 2.27
N SER A 409 15.97 -5.52 3.22
CA SER A 409 16.69 -5.71 4.48
C SER A 409 18.08 -6.33 4.26
N GLY A 410 18.18 -7.39 3.44
CA GLY A 410 19.45 -7.98 3.06
C GLY A 410 20.36 -7.03 2.29
N LEU A 411 19.79 -6.11 1.49
CA LEU A 411 20.55 -5.08 0.77
C LEU A 411 21.18 -4.08 1.75
N ILE A 412 20.43 -3.58 2.72
CA ILE A 412 20.93 -2.65 3.75
C ILE A 412 22.02 -3.32 4.59
N ASP A 413 21.77 -4.55 5.05
CA ASP A 413 22.75 -5.32 5.82
C ASP A 413 24.03 -5.57 5.01
N LEU A 414 23.91 -5.87 3.71
CA LEU A 414 25.06 -6.07 2.84
C LEU A 414 25.89 -4.81 2.69
N VAL A 415 25.26 -3.64 2.47
CA VAL A 415 25.96 -2.37 2.34
C VAL A 415 26.64 -1.98 3.67
N ALA A 416 25.95 -2.14 4.81
CA ALA A 416 26.53 -1.93 6.13
C ALA A 416 27.74 -2.86 6.37
N GLY A 417 27.62 -4.13 6.00
CA GLY A 417 28.72 -5.10 6.10
C GLY A 417 29.92 -4.76 5.20
N LEU A 418 29.68 -4.18 4.01
CA LEU A 418 30.77 -3.73 3.11
C LEU A 418 31.52 -2.53 3.70
N LEU A 419 30.85 -1.62 4.41
CA LEU A 419 31.48 -0.55 5.19
C LEU A 419 32.32 -1.13 6.31
N ASP A 420 31.78 -2.05 7.13
CA ASP A 420 32.50 -2.71 8.22
C ASP A 420 33.75 -3.48 7.72
N ALA A 421 33.68 -4.06 6.52
CA ALA A 421 34.78 -4.79 5.89
C ALA A 421 35.83 -3.85 5.27
N GLY A 422 35.61 -2.53 5.23
CA GLY A 422 36.46 -1.58 4.52
C GLY A 422 36.49 -1.77 3.00
N MET A 423 35.47 -2.47 2.45
CA MET A 423 35.31 -2.73 1.02
C MET A 423 34.50 -1.64 0.30
N LEU A 424 33.86 -0.76 1.06
CA LEU A 424 33.13 0.41 0.58
C LEU A 424 33.70 1.66 1.26
N ASP A 425 34.00 2.70 0.50
CA ASP A 425 34.47 3.97 1.07
C ASP A 425 33.32 4.96 1.30
N GLU A 426 33.63 6.09 1.92
CA GLU A 426 32.72 7.18 2.23
C GLU A 426 31.95 7.74 1.03
N ASN A 427 32.55 7.67 -0.16
CA ASN A 427 31.95 8.13 -1.42
C ASN A 427 31.12 7.04 -2.11
N GLY A 428 31.02 5.86 -1.50
CA GLY A 428 30.29 4.74 -2.07
C GLY A 428 31.05 3.98 -3.16
N VAL A 429 32.39 4.13 -3.22
CA VAL A 429 33.22 3.41 -4.18
C VAL A 429 33.55 2.01 -3.68
N LEU A 430 33.14 1.01 -4.43
CA LEU A 430 33.36 -0.40 -4.10
C LEU A 430 34.82 -0.80 -4.40
N ARG A 431 35.57 -1.08 -3.35
CA ARG A 431 36.95 -1.56 -3.39
C ARG A 431 36.98 -3.09 -3.24
N SER A 432 36.33 -3.80 -4.15
CA SER A 432 36.33 -5.26 -4.09
C SER A 432 37.66 -5.81 -4.62
N GLY A 433 38.33 -6.62 -3.83
CA GLY A 433 39.51 -7.39 -4.29
C GLY A 433 39.16 -8.59 -5.20
N GLN A 434 37.93 -8.61 -5.76
CA GLN A 434 37.42 -9.65 -6.63
C GLN A 434 37.71 -9.35 -8.09
N GLU A 435 37.71 -10.36 -8.94
CA GLU A 435 38.17 -10.29 -10.37
C GLU A 435 37.40 -9.27 -11.24
N LYS A 436 36.19 -8.83 -10.86
CA LYS A 436 35.44 -7.79 -11.56
C LYS A 436 35.42 -6.50 -10.76
N GLN A 437 36.04 -5.46 -11.27
CA GLN A 437 35.98 -4.11 -10.71
C GLN A 437 34.52 -3.64 -10.64
N GLY A 438 34.09 -3.12 -9.47
CA GLY A 438 32.75 -2.58 -9.24
C GLY A 438 31.63 -3.62 -9.05
N VAL A 439 31.98 -4.88 -8.74
CA VAL A 439 31.01 -5.93 -8.40
C VAL A 439 31.47 -6.66 -7.15
N PHE A 440 30.59 -6.85 -6.18
CA PHE A 440 30.78 -7.71 -5.02
C PHE A 440 29.88 -8.93 -5.12
N ILE A 441 30.42 -10.14 -5.06
CA ILE A 441 29.68 -11.40 -5.09
C ILE A 441 29.52 -11.92 -3.66
N LEU A 442 28.28 -11.90 -3.17
CA LEU A 442 27.92 -12.46 -1.86
C LEU A 442 27.76 -13.99 -1.93
N VAL A 443 27.02 -14.46 -2.94
CA VAL A 443 26.77 -15.89 -3.15
C VAL A 443 27.18 -16.23 -4.59
N PRO A 444 28.22 -17.03 -4.78
CA PRO A 444 28.65 -17.42 -6.13
C PRO A 444 27.61 -18.36 -6.78
N PRO A 445 27.55 -18.43 -8.13
CA PRO A 445 26.54 -19.21 -8.87
C PRO A 445 26.43 -20.67 -8.43
N GLU A 446 27.56 -21.30 -8.09
CA GLU A 446 27.63 -22.72 -7.69
C GLU A 446 26.94 -23.00 -6.34
N ARG A 447 26.70 -21.96 -5.53
CA ARG A 447 26.05 -22.04 -4.20
C ARG A 447 24.68 -21.37 -4.19
N GLY A 448 24.33 -20.65 -5.25
CA GLY A 448 23.04 -19.95 -5.38
C GLY A 448 21.94 -20.85 -5.92
N GLY A 449 20.72 -20.33 -5.90
CA GLY A 449 19.55 -20.95 -6.50
C GLY A 449 19.34 -20.56 -7.97
N ASN A 450 20.26 -19.79 -8.56
CA ASN A 450 20.23 -19.36 -9.95
C ASN A 450 21.63 -19.34 -10.59
N GLU A 451 21.69 -19.26 -11.91
CA GLU A 451 22.94 -19.32 -12.69
C GLU A 451 23.83 -18.05 -12.55
N ARG A 452 23.32 -16.98 -11.92
CA ARG A 452 24.05 -15.70 -11.76
C ARG A 452 24.66 -15.52 -10.37
N GLY A 453 24.17 -16.27 -9.36
CA GLY A 453 24.49 -16.01 -7.96
C GLY A 453 23.81 -14.74 -7.43
N VAL A 454 24.23 -14.29 -6.24
CA VAL A 454 23.76 -13.05 -5.62
C VAL A 454 24.93 -12.08 -5.48
N TYR A 455 24.82 -10.92 -6.07
CA TYR A 455 25.89 -9.92 -6.14
C TYR A 455 25.32 -8.49 -6.03
N LEU A 456 26.20 -7.53 -5.77
CA LEU A 456 25.91 -6.10 -5.73
C LEU A 456 26.86 -5.36 -6.67
N THR A 457 26.37 -4.42 -7.46
CA THR A 457 27.14 -3.63 -8.39
C THR A 457 27.36 -2.21 -7.88
N GLN A 458 28.36 -1.51 -8.45
CA GLN A 458 28.57 -0.07 -8.17
C GLN A 458 27.33 0.77 -8.52
N LYS A 459 26.58 0.37 -9.54
CA LYS A 459 25.33 1.04 -9.92
C LYS A 459 24.24 0.85 -8.85
N ASP A 460 24.13 -0.36 -8.29
CA ASP A 460 23.17 -0.65 -7.22
C ASP A 460 23.47 0.18 -5.97
N LEU A 461 24.76 0.35 -5.64
CA LEU A 461 25.20 1.23 -4.55
C LEU A 461 24.76 2.67 -4.75
N GLY A 462 24.86 3.19 -5.99
CA GLY A 462 24.33 4.53 -6.30
C GLY A 462 22.82 4.65 -6.06
N GLU A 463 22.02 3.61 -6.36
CA GLU A 463 20.57 3.62 -6.06
C GLU A 463 20.31 3.59 -4.54
N VAL A 464 21.15 2.89 -3.76
CA VAL A 464 21.06 2.91 -2.29
C VAL A 464 21.42 4.29 -1.73
N GLN A 465 22.49 4.93 -2.25
CA GLN A 465 22.90 6.29 -1.85
C GLN A 465 21.77 7.30 -2.08
N LEU A 466 21.15 7.28 -3.26
CA LEU A 466 20.02 8.16 -3.57
C LEU A 466 18.84 7.94 -2.64
N ALA A 467 18.47 6.68 -2.38
CA ALA A 467 17.34 6.36 -1.54
C ALA A 467 17.56 6.77 -0.07
N LYS A 468 18.74 6.46 0.49
CA LYS A 468 19.06 6.81 1.88
C LYS A 468 19.17 8.32 2.07
N ALA A 469 19.80 9.02 1.12
CA ALA A 469 19.97 10.48 1.18
C ALA A 469 18.62 11.20 1.16
N ALA A 470 17.67 10.73 0.34
CA ALA A 470 16.33 11.32 0.29
C ALA A 470 15.61 11.23 1.65
N ILE A 471 15.72 10.08 2.32
CA ILE A 471 15.08 9.89 3.64
C ILE A 471 15.81 10.71 4.71
N ALA A 472 17.13 10.67 4.78
CA ALA A 472 17.91 11.42 5.77
C ALA A 472 17.69 12.94 5.63
N ALA A 473 17.77 13.47 4.41
CA ALA A 473 17.47 14.88 4.13
C ALA A 473 16.04 15.28 4.52
N GLY A 474 15.06 14.41 4.26
CA GLY A 474 13.69 14.64 4.68
C GLY A 474 13.54 14.73 6.20
N ILE A 475 14.21 13.86 6.96
CA ILE A 475 14.23 13.92 8.44
C ILE A 475 14.81 15.26 8.90
N GLN A 476 15.93 15.70 8.34
CA GLN A 476 16.55 16.98 8.69
C GLN A 476 15.62 18.16 8.40
N MET A 477 15.00 18.20 7.22
CA MET A 477 14.04 19.25 6.87
C MET A 477 12.87 19.33 7.85
N LEU A 478 12.34 18.19 8.31
CA LEU A 478 11.25 18.19 9.28
C LEU A 478 11.72 18.67 10.67
N MET A 479 12.92 18.28 11.12
CA MET A 479 13.51 18.75 12.38
C MET A 479 13.72 20.26 12.36
N GLU A 480 14.30 20.79 11.30
CA GLU A 480 14.50 22.24 11.12
C GLU A 480 13.17 22.99 11.10
N ARG A 481 12.13 22.42 10.44
CA ARG A 481 10.82 23.05 10.34
C ARG A 481 10.15 23.28 11.69
N ILE A 482 10.35 22.38 12.65
CA ILE A 482 9.80 22.55 14.00
C ILE A 482 10.83 23.05 15.02
N GLY A 483 12.10 23.20 14.63
CA GLY A 483 13.19 23.78 15.44
C GLY A 483 13.68 22.86 16.55
N ILE A 484 13.84 21.56 16.27
CA ILE A 484 14.32 20.54 17.20
C ILE A 484 15.59 19.85 16.68
N THR A 485 16.19 19.05 17.53
CA THR A 485 17.32 18.17 17.23
C THR A 485 16.92 16.69 17.38
N GLU A 486 17.80 15.79 16.98
CA GLU A 486 17.61 14.33 17.13
C GLU A 486 17.39 13.91 18.59
N ASP A 487 17.97 14.64 19.55
CA ASP A 487 17.84 14.33 20.98
C ASP A 487 16.41 14.50 21.49
N ASP A 488 15.65 15.41 20.88
CA ASP A 488 14.26 15.69 21.23
C ASP A 488 13.28 14.61 20.75
N ILE A 489 13.68 13.78 19.78
CA ILE A 489 12.86 12.67 19.26
C ILE A 489 12.96 11.49 20.22
N CYS A 490 11.83 11.08 20.80
CA CYS A 490 11.78 9.99 21.78
C CYS A 490 11.51 8.61 21.16
N SER A 491 10.85 8.55 20.03
CA SER A 491 10.50 7.31 19.32
C SER A 491 10.53 7.49 17.80
N VAL A 492 10.95 6.43 17.08
CA VAL A 492 10.92 6.37 15.63
C VAL A 492 10.07 5.17 15.22
N TYR A 493 8.92 5.42 14.62
CA TYR A 493 8.03 4.38 14.09
C TYR A 493 8.33 4.14 12.62
N ILE A 494 8.70 2.90 12.27
CA ILE A 494 8.94 2.52 10.87
C ILE A 494 7.78 1.66 10.39
N ALA A 495 7.00 2.21 9.46
CA ALA A 495 5.87 1.55 8.81
C ALA A 495 6.31 0.86 7.49
N GLY A 496 5.40 0.08 6.94
CA GLY A 496 5.60 -0.67 5.71
C GLY A 496 6.26 -2.03 5.91
N ALA A 497 6.15 -2.88 4.90
CA ALA A 497 6.67 -4.25 4.93
C ALA A 497 8.18 -4.29 5.14
N PHE A 498 8.88 -3.33 4.57
CA PHE A 498 10.33 -3.21 4.66
C PHE A 498 10.79 -2.91 6.11
N GLY A 499 10.15 -1.94 6.79
CA GLY A 499 10.54 -1.50 8.13
C GLY A 499 10.50 -2.60 9.19
N ASN A 500 9.66 -3.62 8.99
CA ASN A 500 9.52 -4.73 9.93
C ASN A 500 10.69 -5.72 9.92
N TYR A 501 11.44 -5.77 8.82
CA TYR A 501 12.56 -6.69 8.62
C TYR A 501 13.91 -5.97 8.59
N MET A 502 13.93 -4.65 8.54
CA MET A 502 15.15 -3.84 8.53
C MET A 502 15.88 -3.92 9.87
N ASP A 503 17.18 -4.16 9.86
CA ASP A 503 18.01 -3.97 11.04
C ASP A 503 18.29 -2.48 11.27
N PRO A 504 17.82 -1.87 12.39
CA PRO A 504 18.06 -0.47 12.68
C PRO A 504 19.55 -0.09 12.78
N VAL A 505 20.40 -1.03 13.20
CA VAL A 505 21.86 -0.81 13.30
C VAL A 505 22.47 -0.67 11.91
N SER A 506 22.10 -1.56 11.00
CA SER A 506 22.53 -1.50 9.60
C SER A 506 22.01 -0.23 8.92
N ALA A 507 20.76 0.17 9.20
CA ALA A 507 20.17 1.40 8.68
C ALA A 507 20.90 2.67 9.16
N GLY A 508 21.29 2.70 10.43
CA GLY A 508 22.11 3.79 11.00
C GLY A 508 23.50 3.85 10.37
N LYS A 509 24.16 2.70 10.19
CA LYS A 509 25.50 2.62 9.58
C LYS A 509 25.57 3.16 8.16
N ILE A 510 24.53 2.90 7.36
CA ILE A 510 24.48 3.44 6.00
C ILE A 510 23.99 4.89 5.94
N GLY A 511 23.63 5.51 7.07
CA GLY A 511 23.10 6.86 7.15
C GLY A 511 21.67 7.00 6.62
N LEU A 512 20.86 5.92 6.62
CA LEU A 512 19.44 6.00 6.34
C LEU A 512 18.68 6.67 7.49
N LEU A 513 19.13 6.43 8.70
CA LEU A 513 18.65 7.03 9.93
C LEU A 513 19.83 7.64 10.70
N PRO A 514 19.68 8.79 11.37
CA PRO A 514 20.67 9.29 12.31
C PRO A 514 21.03 8.25 13.36
N ALA A 515 22.31 8.09 13.65
CA ALA A 515 22.83 7.08 14.58
C ALA A 515 22.21 7.17 15.99
N THR A 516 21.89 8.36 16.45
CA THR A 516 21.23 8.66 17.73
C THR A 516 19.81 8.09 17.81
N LEU A 517 19.13 7.94 16.66
CA LEU A 517 17.76 7.46 16.56
C LEU A 517 17.65 5.93 16.47
N VAL A 518 18.72 5.21 16.16
CA VAL A 518 18.72 3.75 15.95
C VAL A 518 18.09 2.98 17.12
N LYS A 519 18.42 3.36 18.36
CA LYS A 519 17.88 2.71 19.57
C LYS A 519 16.43 3.05 19.88
N LYS A 520 15.87 4.05 19.20
CA LYS A 520 14.50 4.56 19.38
C LYS A 520 13.52 3.95 18.36
N VAL A 521 14.04 3.13 17.43
CA VAL A 521 13.26 2.50 16.34
C VAL A 521 12.28 1.45 16.89
N LYS A 522 11.04 1.56 16.44
CA LYS A 522 9.93 0.63 16.70
C LYS A 522 9.27 0.29 15.37
N PRO A 523 9.40 -0.96 14.89
CA PRO A 523 8.66 -1.38 13.69
C PRO A 523 7.17 -1.47 14.00
N VAL A 524 6.34 -0.96 13.09
CA VAL A 524 4.88 -0.94 13.24
C VAL A 524 4.13 -1.72 12.15
N GLY A 525 4.85 -2.41 11.31
CA GLY A 525 4.27 -3.27 10.28
C GLY A 525 3.41 -2.52 9.27
N ASN A 526 2.32 -3.14 8.81
CA ASN A 526 1.34 -2.47 7.94
C ASN A 526 0.41 -1.56 8.77
N ALA A 527 0.96 -0.44 9.26
CA ALA A 527 0.20 0.53 10.05
C ALA A 527 -0.92 1.20 9.23
N ALA A 528 -0.74 1.38 7.92
CA ALA A 528 -1.78 1.93 7.03
C ALA A 528 -3.01 1.02 6.99
N GLY A 529 -2.82 -0.28 6.77
CA GLY A 529 -3.91 -1.26 6.80
C GLY A 529 -4.55 -1.39 8.18
N GLU A 530 -3.76 -1.31 9.26
CA GLU A 530 -4.29 -1.30 10.63
C GLU A 530 -5.18 -0.07 10.86
N GLY A 531 -4.74 1.11 10.42
CA GLY A 531 -5.54 2.33 10.49
C GLY A 531 -6.84 2.26 9.69
N ALA A 532 -6.83 1.62 8.52
CA ALA A 532 -8.05 1.37 7.74
C ALA A 532 -9.05 0.48 8.51
N LYS A 533 -8.56 -0.53 9.26
CA LYS A 533 -9.40 -1.34 10.15
C LYS A 533 -9.96 -0.50 11.30
N ILE A 534 -9.10 0.31 11.93
CA ILE A 534 -9.49 1.18 13.05
C ILE A 534 -10.58 2.17 12.62
N ALA A 535 -10.47 2.77 11.44
CA ALA A 535 -11.49 3.66 10.90
C ALA A 535 -12.87 3.02 10.81
N LEU A 536 -12.94 1.71 10.56
CA LEU A 536 -14.20 0.96 10.51
C LEU A 536 -14.73 0.55 11.88
N VAL A 537 -13.85 0.27 12.84
CA VAL A 537 -14.23 -0.21 14.16
C VAL A 537 -14.41 0.91 15.19
N ASN A 538 -13.92 2.12 14.89
CA ASN A 538 -14.10 3.31 15.73
C ASN A 538 -14.34 4.56 14.87
N GLU A 539 -15.63 4.91 14.69
CA GLU A 539 -16.03 6.07 13.89
C GLU A 539 -15.50 7.39 14.47
N LYS A 540 -15.46 7.49 15.80
CA LYS A 540 -14.99 8.72 16.46
C LYS A 540 -13.53 9.01 16.12
N GLU A 541 -12.65 8.01 16.22
CA GLU A 541 -11.25 8.17 15.85
C GLU A 541 -11.07 8.49 14.36
N MET A 542 -11.90 7.87 13.49
CA MET A 542 -11.90 8.22 12.06
C MET A 542 -12.26 9.69 11.84
N LEU A 543 -13.25 10.22 12.56
CA LEU A 543 -13.67 11.63 12.44
C LEU A 543 -12.63 12.59 13.04
N GLU A 544 -11.95 12.20 14.13
CA GLU A 544 -10.85 12.97 14.71
C GLU A 544 -9.68 13.12 13.70
N MET A 545 -9.47 12.13 12.82
CA MET A 545 -8.45 12.21 11.78
C MET A 545 -8.73 13.34 10.77
N ASP A 546 -9.98 13.60 10.41
CA ASP A 546 -10.33 14.72 9.53
C ASP A 546 -9.93 16.08 10.13
N GLU A 547 -10.01 16.22 11.47
CA GLU A 547 -9.57 17.41 12.17
C GLU A 547 -8.03 17.49 12.27
N LEU A 548 -7.38 16.35 12.42
CA LEU A 548 -5.92 16.26 12.47
C LEU A 548 -5.29 16.66 11.14
N VAL A 549 -5.81 16.14 10.02
CA VAL A 549 -5.32 16.45 8.68
C VAL A 549 -5.29 17.96 8.40
N ARG A 550 -6.27 18.71 8.92
CA ARG A 550 -6.31 20.19 8.79
C ARG A 550 -5.24 20.91 9.60
N LYS A 551 -4.66 20.26 10.61
CA LYS A 551 -3.67 20.86 11.52
C LYS A 551 -2.23 20.47 11.16
N ILE A 552 -2.04 19.34 10.49
CA ILE A 552 -0.72 18.88 10.06
C ILE A 552 -0.19 19.84 8.99
N GLU A 553 1.03 20.33 9.21
CA GLU A 553 1.71 21.18 8.24
C GLU A 553 2.47 20.33 7.24
N PHE A 554 2.13 20.48 5.95
CA PHE A 554 2.86 19.81 4.87
C PHE A 554 4.07 20.65 4.44
N VAL A 555 5.24 20.02 4.38
CA VAL A 555 6.50 20.61 3.93
C VAL A 555 6.80 20.13 2.51
N GLU A 556 6.68 21.03 1.53
CA GLU A 556 7.00 20.74 0.14
C GLU A 556 8.52 20.72 -0.06
N LEU A 557 9.07 19.58 -0.46
CA LEU A 557 10.52 19.37 -0.62
C LEU A 557 11.01 19.62 -2.06
N ALA A 558 10.17 19.37 -3.07
CA ALA A 558 10.58 19.35 -4.48
C ALA A 558 11.16 20.69 -4.98
N ALA A 559 10.75 21.81 -4.39
CA ALA A 559 11.21 23.15 -4.75
C ALA A 559 12.17 23.78 -3.69
N SER A 560 12.53 23.03 -2.64
CA SER A 560 13.39 23.55 -1.57
C SER A 560 14.87 23.45 -1.95
N ALA A 561 15.57 24.58 -1.90
CA ALA A 561 17.03 24.60 -2.04
C ALA A 561 17.72 23.91 -0.86
N ASP A 562 17.22 24.13 0.36
CA ASP A 562 17.76 23.53 1.58
C ASP A 562 17.68 22.00 1.54
N PHE A 563 16.56 21.45 0.99
CA PHE A 563 16.45 20.00 0.78
C PHE A 563 17.50 19.46 -0.19
N GLN A 564 17.82 20.20 -1.25
CA GLN A 564 18.85 19.78 -2.21
C GLN A 564 20.24 19.79 -1.58
N ASP A 565 20.54 20.78 -0.75
CA ASP A 565 21.82 20.87 -0.03
C ASP A 565 21.95 19.70 0.96
N HIS A 566 20.95 19.43 1.79
CA HIS A 566 20.93 18.25 2.68
C HIS A 566 21.02 16.94 1.93
N PHE A 567 20.31 16.82 0.78
CA PHE A 567 20.35 15.62 -0.04
C PHE A 567 21.76 15.33 -0.58
N ILE A 568 22.49 16.37 -0.99
CA ILE A 568 23.88 16.24 -1.47
C ILE A 568 24.81 15.82 -0.33
N ASP A 569 24.68 16.45 0.82
CA ASP A 569 25.49 16.15 2.01
C ASP A 569 25.29 14.70 2.48
N GLU A 570 24.06 14.19 2.35
CA GLU A 570 23.68 12.84 2.73
C GLU A 570 24.00 11.74 1.69
N LEU A 571 24.57 12.05 0.52
CA LEU A 571 24.91 11.04 -0.49
C LEU A 571 26.06 10.12 -0.05
N GLY A 572 26.98 10.61 0.77
CA GLY A 572 28.10 9.82 1.30
C GLY A 572 27.67 8.79 2.33
N PHE A 573 28.56 7.87 2.67
CA PHE A 573 28.43 6.97 3.82
C PHE A 573 29.34 7.47 4.94
N GLU A 574 28.86 7.47 6.19
CA GLU A 574 29.71 7.73 7.33
C GLU A 574 30.62 6.52 7.56
N THR A 575 31.92 6.67 7.34
CA THR A 575 32.90 5.69 7.79
C THR A 575 33.31 6.09 9.20
N GLY A 576 32.86 5.34 10.20
CA GLY A 576 33.29 5.58 11.58
C GLY A 576 34.83 5.54 11.66
N GLU A 577 35.43 6.65 12.14
CA GLU A 577 36.83 6.69 12.56
C GLU A 577 37.03 5.83 13.81
#